data_3523aedd989dba74189efa38c6800252
#
_entry.id   3523aedd989dba74189efa38c6800252
#
_cell.length_a   1.000
_cell.length_b   1.000
_cell.length_c   1.000
_cell.angle_alpha   90.00
_cell.angle_beta   90.00
_cell.angle_gamma   90.00
#
_symmetry.space_group_name_H-M   'P 1'
#
loop_
_entity.id
_entity.type
_entity.pdbx_description
1 polymer ?
#
loop_
_entity_poly.entity_id
_entity_poly.type
_entity_poly.pdbx_seq_one_letter_code
_entity_poly.pdbx_strand_id
1 'polypeptide(L)'
;MKLGELATRLGAELRGDAELEVNGIKGIEEAGPTEITFVANPKYASLARKTQAAAVLVEPEFPEIEAATLRVKDPKLAFTRALGIFYQPPAYAPGVHPTAVIDPTAEIGAGAHIGAYVVIGPLVKLGAHATLLPHVVLYPGVEIGCRFFAHAHSVVREFCILGDDVTLENGVIIGADGYGFAKNEQGHWEKTPQSGPVRIGNRVDVQANATIDRATVGETRIGDGTKIDNLVQIGHASHVGENTLICAQTGLAGSSIIGNNVILTGQTGVAGHCTVGDGVILTAQSAVSHDILPGKVISGSPGFDNRVWLRAVTLFQRLPELAKRLDRVEKKLAAHLPSEGTDGTEK
;
A
#
# COMPACT_ATOMS: atom_id res chain seq x y z
N MET A 1 5.45 -31.65 -7.55
CA MET A 1 6.93 -31.67 -7.38
C MET A 1 7.27 -32.41 -6.09
N LYS A 2 8.52 -32.93 -5.95
CA LYS A 2 8.94 -33.53 -4.70
C LYS A 2 9.22 -32.49 -3.61
N LEU A 3 8.95 -32.85 -2.36
CA LEU A 3 9.14 -31.98 -1.20
C LEU A 3 10.62 -31.55 -1.04
N GLY A 4 11.58 -32.47 -1.32
CA GLY A 4 13.00 -32.14 -1.32
C GLY A 4 13.41 -31.10 -2.36
N GLU A 5 12.78 -31.10 -3.55
CA GLU A 5 12.98 -30.05 -4.56
C GLU A 5 12.44 -28.71 -4.09
N LEU A 6 11.25 -28.69 -3.48
CA LEU A 6 10.65 -27.49 -2.92
C LEU A 6 11.52 -26.91 -1.80
N ALA A 7 12.03 -27.77 -0.89
CA ALA A 7 12.95 -27.38 0.18
C ALA A 7 14.18 -26.64 -0.39
N THR A 8 14.79 -27.20 -1.44
CA THR A 8 15.94 -26.60 -2.12
C THR A 8 15.62 -25.25 -2.70
N ARG A 9 14.48 -25.12 -3.40
CA ARG A 9 14.03 -23.83 -4.00
C ARG A 9 13.74 -22.74 -2.96
N LEU A 10 13.27 -23.15 -1.78
CA LEU A 10 12.97 -22.21 -0.69
C LEU A 10 14.17 -21.93 0.23
N GLY A 11 15.28 -22.67 0.06
CA GLY A 11 16.40 -22.63 0.98
C GLY A 11 16.04 -23.11 2.39
N ALA A 12 15.14 -24.11 2.47
CA ALA A 12 14.64 -24.66 3.73
C ALA A 12 15.40 -25.92 4.15
N GLU A 13 15.61 -26.11 5.46
CA GLU A 13 15.99 -27.39 6.04
C GLU A 13 14.77 -28.30 6.09
N LEU A 14 14.82 -29.42 5.38
CA LEU A 14 13.74 -30.40 5.38
C LEU A 14 13.95 -31.42 6.53
N ARG A 15 12.90 -31.62 7.32
CA ARG A 15 12.79 -32.76 8.24
C ARG A 15 11.55 -33.57 7.86
N GLY A 16 11.78 -34.76 7.36
CA GLY A 16 10.75 -35.69 6.83
C GLY A 16 11.15 -36.28 5.51
N ASP A 17 10.21 -36.96 4.85
CA ASP A 17 10.44 -37.67 3.60
C ASP A 17 10.55 -36.69 2.42
N ALA A 18 11.73 -36.64 1.78
CA ALA A 18 12.01 -35.79 0.62
C ALA A 18 11.26 -36.22 -0.66
N GLU A 19 10.80 -37.47 -0.71
CA GLU A 19 10.11 -38.06 -1.87
C GLU A 19 8.60 -37.79 -1.87
N LEU A 20 8.04 -37.19 -0.81
CA LEU A 20 6.63 -36.80 -0.76
C LEU A 20 6.29 -35.86 -1.94
N GLU A 21 5.20 -36.18 -2.63
CA GLU A 21 4.70 -35.33 -3.70
C GLU A 21 3.83 -34.20 -3.14
N VAL A 22 4.16 -32.96 -3.53
CA VAL A 22 3.38 -31.76 -3.18
C VAL A 22 2.98 -31.01 -4.44
N ASN A 23 1.73 -30.56 -4.49
CA ASN A 23 1.12 -29.95 -5.66
C ASN A 23 0.42 -28.60 -5.38
N GLY A 24 0.44 -28.15 -4.12
CA GLY A 24 -0.24 -26.93 -3.75
C GLY A 24 0.10 -26.44 -2.36
N ILE A 25 -0.53 -25.35 -2.00
CA ILE A 25 -0.39 -24.69 -0.71
C ILE A 25 -1.77 -24.22 -0.25
N LYS A 26 -2.11 -24.49 1.02
CA LYS A 26 -3.40 -24.12 1.61
C LYS A 26 -3.26 -23.65 3.05
N GLY A 27 -4.35 -23.11 3.59
CA GLY A 27 -4.46 -22.78 5.01
C GLY A 27 -4.30 -24.02 5.89
N ILE A 28 -3.84 -23.85 7.13
CA ILE A 28 -3.49 -24.97 8.03
C ILE A 28 -4.67 -25.91 8.34
N GLU A 29 -5.88 -25.40 8.26
CA GLU A 29 -7.11 -26.18 8.52
C GLU A 29 -7.61 -26.93 7.29
N GLU A 30 -7.16 -26.55 6.08
CA GLU A 30 -7.66 -27.03 4.80
C GLU A 30 -6.64 -27.88 4.04
N ALA A 31 -5.35 -27.80 4.43
CA ALA A 31 -4.27 -28.48 3.74
C ALA A 31 -4.36 -29.99 3.93
N GLY A 32 -4.37 -30.73 2.83
CA GLY A 32 -4.39 -32.21 2.77
C GLY A 32 -3.01 -32.80 2.51
N PRO A 33 -2.94 -34.12 2.27
CA PRO A 33 -1.70 -34.89 2.22
C PRO A 33 -0.80 -34.57 0.99
N THR A 34 -1.26 -33.75 0.07
CA THR A 34 -0.46 -33.28 -1.09
C THR A 34 -0.24 -31.78 -1.09
N GLU A 35 -0.67 -31.09 -0.05
CA GLU A 35 -0.46 -29.63 0.06
C GLU A 35 0.46 -29.30 1.23
N ILE A 36 1.14 -28.17 1.11
CA ILE A 36 1.91 -27.59 2.21
C ILE A 36 1.13 -26.48 2.89
N THR A 37 1.49 -26.17 4.12
CA THR A 37 0.95 -25.04 4.88
C THR A 37 2.07 -24.29 5.62
N PHE A 38 1.75 -23.28 6.42
CA PHE A 38 2.75 -22.58 7.21
C PHE A 38 2.23 -22.18 8.61
N VAL A 39 3.16 -22.03 9.53
CA VAL A 39 2.93 -21.44 10.86
C VAL A 39 3.95 -20.34 11.10
N ALA A 40 3.46 -19.09 11.09
CA ALA A 40 4.25 -17.90 11.44
C ALA A 40 3.87 -17.34 12.82
N ASN A 41 2.81 -17.85 13.45
CA ASN A 41 2.36 -17.38 14.77
C ASN A 41 2.25 -18.58 15.73
N PRO A 42 2.93 -18.53 16.89
CA PRO A 42 2.88 -19.60 17.90
C PRO A 42 1.48 -20.05 18.31
N LYS A 43 0.48 -19.19 18.20
CA LYS A 43 -0.92 -19.54 18.48
C LYS A 43 -1.45 -20.71 17.63
N TYR A 44 -0.91 -20.88 16.43
CA TYR A 44 -1.30 -21.97 15.53
C TYR A 44 -0.47 -23.24 15.67
N ALA A 45 0.51 -23.28 16.60
CA ALA A 45 1.35 -24.45 16.82
C ALA A 45 0.55 -25.71 17.20
N SER A 46 -0.58 -25.56 17.90
CA SER A 46 -1.46 -26.66 18.24
C SER A 46 -2.20 -27.23 17.01
N LEU A 47 -2.50 -26.40 16.01
CA LEU A 47 -3.10 -26.83 14.75
C LEU A 47 -2.09 -27.57 13.88
N ALA A 48 -0.81 -27.14 13.88
CA ALA A 48 0.25 -27.83 13.16
C ALA A 48 0.44 -29.30 13.56
N ARG A 49 0.18 -29.64 14.82
CA ARG A 49 0.24 -31.03 15.32
C ARG A 49 -0.92 -31.93 14.83
N LYS A 50 -1.98 -31.32 14.34
CA LYS A 50 -3.21 -32.03 13.91
C LYS A 50 -3.44 -31.89 12.39
N THR A 51 -2.57 -31.16 11.71
CA THR A 51 -2.73 -30.91 10.27
C THR A 51 -2.61 -32.22 9.47
N GLN A 52 -3.33 -32.29 8.38
CA GLN A 52 -3.19 -33.35 7.36
C GLN A 52 -2.24 -32.91 6.23
N ALA A 53 -1.62 -31.77 6.32
CA ALA A 53 -0.70 -31.26 5.30
C ALA A 53 0.50 -32.19 5.13
N ALA A 54 0.98 -32.32 3.88
CA ALA A 54 2.20 -33.06 3.56
C ALA A 54 3.42 -32.48 4.31
N ALA A 55 3.49 -31.15 4.41
CA ALA A 55 4.56 -30.46 5.14
C ALA A 55 4.12 -29.09 5.66
N VAL A 56 4.79 -28.63 6.71
CA VAL A 56 4.56 -27.32 7.33
C VAL A 56 5.81 -26.46 7.26
N LEU A 57 5.70 -25.25 6.71
CA LEU A 57 6.73 -24.22 6.78
C LEU A 57 6.75 -23.62 8.19
N VAL A 58 7.87 -23.71 8.88
CA VAL A 58 8.03 -23.33 10.29
C VAL A 58 9.35 -22.60 10.53
N GLU A 59 9.48 -21.95 11.68
CA GLU A 59 10.75 -21.41 12.16
C GLU A 59 11.75 -22.54 12.52
N PRO A 60 13.07 -22.29 12.54
CA PRO A 60 14.10 -23.31 12.81
C PRO A 60 13.91 -24.07 14.11
N GLU A 61 13.49 -23.38 15.17
CA GLU A 61 13.32 -23.91 16.53
C GLU A 61 11.93 -24.51 16.78
N PHE A 62 11.10 -24.63 15.74
CA PHE A 62 9.75 -25.19 15.91
C PHE A 62 9.79 -26.62 16.42
N PRO A 63 8.92 -27.00 17.39
CA PRO A 63 8.87 -28.36 17.91
C PRO A 63 8.66 -29.44 16.84
N GLU A 64 9.15 -30.65 17.10
CA GLU A 64 8.89 -31.80 16.23
C GLU A 64 7.40 -32.11 16.19
N ILE A 65 6.91 -32.44 14.98
CA ILE A 65 5.52 -32.85 14.69
C ILE A 65 5.52 -34.04 13.74
N GLU A 66 4.39 -34.75 13.59
CA GLU A 66 4.28 -35.91 12.71
C GLU A 66 4.42 -35.53 11.22
N ALA A 67 3.86 -34.40 10.81
CA ALA A 67 4.00 -33.92 9.44
C ALA A 67 5.45 -33.50 9.15
N ALA A 68 5.89 -33.62 7.91
CA ALA A 68 7.18 -33.10 7.50
C ALA A 68 7.28 -31.57 7.75
N THR A 69 8.47 -31.08 8.05
CA THR A 69 8.68 -29.63 8.25
C THR A 69 9.73 -29.07 7.30
N LEU A 70 9.42 -27.90 6.77
CA LEU A 70 10.34 -27.03 6.01
C LEU A 70 10.75 -25.88 6.91
N ARG A 71 11.97 -25.94 7.47
CA ARG A 71 12.45 -24.97 8.46
C ARG A 71 13.15 -23.81 7.79
N VAL A 72 12.68 -22.60 8.03
CA VAL A 72 13.16 -21.35 7.42
C VAL A 72 13.12 -20.21 8.43
N LYS A 73 13.97 -19.23 8.25
CA LYS A 73 14.05 -18.05 9.14
C LYS A 73 12.74 -17.23 9.10
N ASP A 74 12.07 -17.15 7.96
CA ASP A 74 10.81 -16.43 7.77
C ASP A 74 9.79 -17.32 7.05
N PRO A 75 8.95 -18.06 7.80
CA PRO A 75 7.92 -18.93 7.23
C PRO A 75 6.89 -18.20 6.36
N LYS A 76 6.58 -16.94 6.66
CA LYS A 76 5.64 -16.14 5.88
C LYS A 76 6.21 -15.78 4.51
N LEU A 77 7.46 -15.36 4.46
CA LEU A 77 8.15 -15.09 3.18
C LEU A 77 8.31 -16.37 2.36
N ALA A 78 8.68 -17.48 3.01
CA ALA A 78 8.79 -18.78 2.33
C ALA A 78 7.43 -19.26 1.78
N PHE A 79 6.34 -19.05 2.52
CA PHE A 79 4.99 -19.32 2.04
C PHE A 79 4.65 -18.49 0.79
N THR A 80 4.96 -17.19 0.79
CA THR A 80 4.74 -16.32 -0.38
C THR A 80 5.52 -16.82 -1.60
N ARG A 81 6.78 -17.23 -1.42
CA ARG A 81 7.61 -17.79 -2.49
C ARG A 81 7.07 -19.14 -2.99
N ALA A 82 6.65 -20.01 -2.07
CA ALA A 82 6.04 -21.29 -2.42
C ALA A 82 4.73 -21.11 -3.19
N LEU A 83 3.90 -20.15 -2.80
CA LEU A 83 2.68 -19.82 -3.54
C LEU A 83 3.00 -19.43 -4.99
N GLY A 84 4.02 -18.61 -5.21
CA GLY A 84 4.49 -18.27 -6.55
C GLY A 84 5.06 -19.44 -7.38
N ILE A 85 5.50 -20.53 -6.72
CA ILE A 85 5.93 -21.75 -7.41
C ILE A 85 4.71 -22.57 -7.90
N PHE A 86 3.65 -22.67 -7.09
CA PHE A 86 2.47 -23.47 -7.40
C PHE A 86 1.43 -22.71 -8.22
N TYR A 87 1.32 -21.41 -8.04
CA TYR A 87 0.37 -20.59 -8.79
C TYR A 87 0.92 -20.22 -10.17
N GLN A 88 0.20 -20.61 -11.19
CA GLN A 88 0.47 -20.25 -12.59
C GLN A 88 -0.56 -19.23 -13.04
N PRO A 89 -0.22 -17.92 -13.10
CA PRO A 89 -1.14 -16.91 -13.63
C PRO A 89 -1.41 -17.19 -15.12
N PRO A 90 -2.55 -16.71 -15.66
CA PRO A 90 -2.83 -16.81 -17.10
C PRO A 90 -1.68 -16.23 -17.93
N ALA A 91 -1.22 -16.98 -18.93
CA ALA A 91 -0.22 -16.51 -19.87
C ALA A 91 -0.89 -15.73 -21.01
N TYR A 92 -0.34 -14.57 -21.34
CA TYR A 92 -0.81 -13.74 -22.45
C TYR A 92 0.22 -13.81 -23.57
N ALA A 93 -0.17 -14.48 -24.69
CA ALA A 93 0.71 -14.59 -25.85
C ALA A 93 0.95 -13.20 -26.49
N PRO A 94 2.18 -12.88 -26.92
CA PRO A 94 2.46 -11.66 -27.65
C PRO A 94 1.58 -11.50 -28.89
N GLY A 95 1.14 -10.29 -29.15
CA GLY A 95 0.31 -9.96 -30.30
C GLY A 95 -0.57 -8.75 -30.06
N VAL A 96 -1.18 -8.27 -31.15
CA VAL A 96 -2.09 -7.11 -31.12
C VAL A 96 -3.48 -7.58 -31.53
N HIS A 97 -4.46 -7.33 -30.66
CA HIS A 97 -5.85 -7.66 -30.96
C HIS A 97 -6.38 -6.77 -32.10
N PRO A 98 -7.16 -7.30 -33.07
CA PRO A 98 -7.64 -6.53 -34.23
C PRO A 98 -8.47 -5.28 -33.91
N THR A 99 -9.08 -5.20 -32.72
CA THR A 99 -9.86 -4.04 -32.28
C THR A 99 -9.02 -3.00 -31.51
N ALA A 100 -7.74 -3.22 -31.31
CA ALA A 100 -6.86 -2.22 -30.69
C ALA A 100 -6.64 -1.05 -31.64
N VAL A 101 -6.62 0.16 -31.12
CA VAL A 101 -6.30 1.38 -31.87
C VAL A 101 -4.96 1.89 -31.44
N ILE A 102 -4.00 1.87 -32.33
CA ILE A 102 -2.60 2.24 -32.06
C ILE A 102 -2.20 3.36 -33.04
N ASP A 103 -1.75 4.47 -32.48
CA ASP A 103 -1.24 5.57 -33.30
C ASP A 103 0.05 5.13 -34.04
N PRO A 104 0.21 5.48 -35.35
CA PRO A 104 1.38 5.09 -36.11
C PRO A 104 2.73 5.61 -35.57
N THR A 105 2.72 6.64 -34.72
CA THR A 105 3.93 7.21 -34.10
C THR A 105 4.28 6.54 -32.77
N ALA A 106 3.47 5.58 -32.29
CA ALA A 106 3.77 4.86 -31.07
C ALA A 106 4.86 3.80 -31.29
N GLU A 107 5.79 3.72 -30.36
CA GLU A 107 6.88 2.75 -30.33
C GLU A 107 6.53 1.64 -29.32
N ILE A 108 6.36 0.40 -29.82
CA ILE A 108 5.99 -0.75 -28.99
C ILE A 108 7.13 -1.74 -28.96
N GLY A 109 7.63 -2.05 -27.76
CA GLY A 109 8.71 -3.01 -27.55
C GLY A 109 8.33 -4.44 -27.91
N ALA A 110 9.34 -5.28 -28.16
CA ALA A 110 9.14 -6.66 -28.52
C ALA A 110 8.41 -7.47 -27.43
N GLY A 111 7.62 -8.47 -27.85
CA GLY A 111 6.92 -9.37 -26.93
C GLY A 111 5.70 -8.78 -26.23
N ALA A 112 5.20 -7.63 -26.67
CA ALA A 112 4.01 -7.02 -26.10
C ALA A 112 2.73 -7.79 -26.43
N HIS A 113 1.82 -7.88 -25.45
CA HIS A 113 0.42 -8.31 -25.60
C HIS A 113 -0.50 -7.10 -25.53
N ILE A 114 -1.22 -6.80 -26.61
CA ILE A 114 -2.15 -5.68 -26.69
C ILE A 114 -3.57 -6.24 -26.87
N GLY A 115 -4.36 -6.14 -25.83
CA GLY A 115 -5.72 -6.69 -25.73
C GLY A 115 -6.77 -5.94 -26.54
N ALA A 116 -8.00 -6.46 -26.48
CA ALA A 116 -9.12 -5.88 -27.23
C ALA A 116 -9.44 -4.44 -26.74
N TYR A 117 -9.75 -3.56 -27.70
CA TYR A 117 -10.15 -2.16 -27.44
C TYR A 117 -9.12 -1.33 -26.66
N VAL A 118 -7.87 -1.75 -26.63
CA VAL A 118 -6.77 -0.93 -26.10
C VAL A 118 -6.57 0.25 -27.05
N VAL A 119 -6.36 1.45 -26.47
CA VAL A 119 -6.02 2.66 -27.22
C VAL A 119 -4.63 3.14 -26.83
N ILE A 120 -3.73 3.27 -27.81
CA ILE A 120 -2.38 3.79 -27.63
C ILE A 120 -2.24 5.07 -28.45
N GLY A 121 -2.07 6.19 -27.79
CA GLY A 121 -1.97 7.51 -28.39
C GLY A 121 -0.64 7.80 -29.08
N PRO A 122 -0.53 8.97 -29.75
CA PRO A 122 0.68 9.36 -30.44
C PRO A 122 1.88 9.52 -29.50
N LEU A 123 3.07 9.22 -30.04
CA LEU A 123 4.37 9.35 -29.37
C LEU A 123 4.50 8.53 -28.07
N VAL A 124 3.65 7.54 -27.85
CA VAL A 124 3.78 6.62 -26.70
C VAL A 124 4.99 5.72 -26.93
N LYS A 125 5.80 5.55 -25.89
CA LYS A 125 6.90 4.59 -25.87
C LYS A 125 6.60 3.51 -24.83
N LEU A 126 6.46 2.26 -25.30
CA LEU A 126 6.15 1.12 -24.47
C LEU A 126 7.29 0.11 -24.55
N GLY A 127 7.89 -0.22 -23.39
CA GLY A 127 8.99 -1.16 -23.27
C GLY A 127 8.61 -2.60 -23.64
N ALA A 128 9.63 -3.45 -23.70
CA ALA A 128 9.46 -4.85 -24.09
C ALA A 128 8.63 -5.65 -23.07
N HIS A 129 7.93 -6.68 -23.56
CA HIS A 129 7.13 -7.62 -22.76
C HIS A 129 5.99 -6.96 -21.96
N ALA A 130 5.45 -5.86 -22.43
CA ALA A 130 4.28 -5.23 -21.84
C ALA A 130 3.02 -6.07 -22.10
N THR A 131 2.10 -6.07 -21.14
CA THR A 131 0.77 -6.68 -21.26
C THR A 131 -0.29 -5.64 -20.97
N LEU A 132 -1.09 -5.29 -21.97
CA LEU A 132 -2.22 -4.39 -21.84
C LEU A 132 -3.52 -5.19 -22.01
N LEU A 133 -4.30 -5.35 -20.95
CA LEU A 133 -5.59 -6.03 -20.99
C LEU A 133 -6.69 -5.14 -21.60
N PRO A 134 -7.89 -5.65 -21.90
CA PRO A 134 -8.89 -4.90 -22.64
C PRO A 134 -9.22 -3.53 -22.05
N HIS A 135 -9.46 -2.55 -22.95
CA HIS A 135 -9.84 -1.17 -22.61
C HIS A 135 -8.79 -0.35 -21.83
N VAL A 136 -7.52 -0.74 -21.83
CA VAL A 136 -6.43 0.12 -21.36
C VAL A 136 -6.25 1.29 -22.30
N VAL A 137 -6.03 2.49 -21.77
CA VAL A 137 -5.81 3.70 -22.57
C VAL A 137 -4.49 4.37 -22.17
N LEU A 138 -3.59 4.51 -23.13
CA LEU A 138 -2.36 5.28 -22.98
C LEU A 138 -2.48 6.57 -23.80
N TYR A 139 -2.38 7.71 -23.13
CA TYR A 139 -2.51 9.03 -23.75
C TYR A 139 -1.19 9.45 -24.45
N PRO A 140 -1.22 10.56 -25.24
CA PRO A 140 -0.04 11.00 -25.98
C PRO A 140 1.21 11.20 -25.13
N GLY A 141 2.36 10.79 -25.65
CA GLY A 141 3.67 11.02 -25.03
C GLY A 141 3.93 10.28 -23.72
N VAL A 142 3.15 9.26 -23.41
CA VAL A 142 3.41 8.37 -22.26
C VAL A 142 4.65 7.53 -22.52
N GLU A 143 5.55 7.44 -21.55
CA GLU A 143 6.74 6.59 -21.58
C GLU A 143 6.66 5.52 -20.51
N ILE A 144 6.80 4.25 -20.88
CA ILE A 144 6.68 3.08 -19.98
C ILE A 144 7.83 2.13 -20.21
N GLY A 145 8.46 1.67 -19.13
CA GLY A 145 9.53 0.69 -19.15
C GLY A 145 9.08 -0.72 -19.55
N CYS A 146 9.96 -1.70 -19.33
CA CYS A 146 9.75 -3.09 -19.70
C CYS A 146 8.86 -3.84 -18.69
N ARG A 147 8.21 -4.93 -19.14
CA ARG A 147 7.38 -5.83 -18.30
C ARG A 147 6.23 -5.13 -17.58
N PHE A 148 5.74 -4.06 -18.17
CA PHE A 148 4.56 -3.36 -17.70
C PHE A 148 3.32 -4.24 -17.82
N PHE A 149 2.50 -4.28 -16.78
CA PHE A 149 1.24 -5.01 -16.79
C PHE A 149 0.08 -4.08 -16.42
N ALA A 150 -0.87 -3.91 -17.31
CA ALA A 150 -2.06 -3.10 -17.08
C ALA A 150 -3.33 -3.94 -17.20
N HIS A 151 -4.06 -4.05 -16.10
CA HIS A 151 -5.38 -4.65 -16.07
C HIS A 151 -6.42 -3.76 -16.77
N ALA A 152 -7.57 -4.37 -17.09
CA ALA A 152 -8.61 -3.72 -17.87
C ALA A 152 -9.07 -2.38 -17.26
N HIS A 153 -9.38 -1.41 -18.14
CA HIS A 153 -9.85 -0.06 -17.81
C HIS A 153 -8.86 0.84 -17.07
N SER A 154 -7.58 0.47 -16.95
CA SER A 154 -6.57 1.41 -16.46
C SER A 154 -6.25 2.47 -17.51
N VAL A 155 -5.96 3.69 -17.05
CA VAL A 155 -5.65 4.85 -17.89
C VAL A 155 -4.36 5.50 -17.43
N VAL A 156 -3.45 5.76 -18.38
CA VAL A 156 -2.27 6.58 -18.14
C VAL A 156 -2.38 7.84 -18.98
N ARG A 157 -2.50 8.99 -18.31
CA ARG A 157 -2.64 10.30 -18.95
C ARG A 157 -1.33 10.78 -19.56
N GLU A 158 -1.45 11.78 -20.41
CA GLU A 158 -0.39 12.33 -21.24
C GLU A 158 0.89 12.69 -20.47
N PHE A 159 2.04 12.39 -21.08
CA PHE A 159 3.41 12.70 -20.60
C PHE A 159 3.80 12.03 -19.28
N CYS A 160 3.00 11.12 -18.73
CA CYS A 160 3.40 10.34 -17.57
C CYS A 160 4.51 9.35 -17.91
N ILE A 161 5.38 9.09 -16.93
CA ILE A 161 6.56 8.24 -17.12
C ILE A 161 6.52 7.14 -16.04
N LEU A 162 6.55 5.88 -16.47
CA LEU A 162 6.53 4.71 -15.61
C LEU A 162 7.80 3.88 -15.87
N GLY A 163 8.39 3.36 -14.81
CA GLY A 163 9.57 2.49 -14.87
C GLY A 163 9.26 1.06 -15.31
N ASP A 164 10.21 0.17 -15.04
CA ASP A 164 10.13 -1.27 -15.32
C ASP A 164 9.29 -2.00 -14.24
N ASP A 165 8.68 -3.14 -14.65
CA ASP A 165 7.92 -4.02 -13.73
C ASP A 165 6.80 -3.31 -12.96
N VAL A 166 6.15 -2.32 -13.58
CA VAL A 166 5.00 -1.64 -12.99
C VAL A 166 3.72 -2.41 -13.31
N THR A 167 2.88 -2.63 -12.28
CA THR A 167 1.56 -3.24 -12.43
C THR A 167 0.48 -2.24 -12.08
N LEU A 168 -0.51 -2.08 -12.96
CA LEU A 168 -1.74 -1.32 -12.71
C LEU A 168 -2.92 -2.28 -12.70
N GLU A 169 -3.63 -2.34 -11.58
CA GLU A 169 -4.88 -3.11 -11.47
C GLU A 169 -6.07 -2.39 -12.14
N ASN A 170 -7.23 -3.05 -12.14
CA ASN A 170 -8.41 -2.55 -12.84
C ASN A 170 -8.81 -1.14 -12.43
N GLY A 171 -9.07 -0.28 -13.40
CA GLY A 171 -9.60 1.06 -13.18
C GLY A 171 -8.63 2.07 -12.56
N VAL A 172 -7.34 1.77 -12.50
CA VAL A 172 -6.31 2.70 -12.03
C VAL A 172 -6.20 3.89 -12.98
N ILE A 173 -6.10 5.10 -12.42
CA ILE A 173 -5.89 6.33 -13.19
C ILE A 173 -4.57 6.98 -12.79
N ILE A 174 -3.65 7.07 -13.73
CA ILE A 174 -2.37 7.78 -13.54
C ILE A 174 -2.41 9.10 -14.29
N GLY A 175 -2.16 10.22 -13.59
CA GLY A 175 -2.07 11.54 -14.18
C GLY A 175 -3.39 12.27 -14.36
N ALA A 176 -4.43 11.94 -13.57
CA ALA A 176 -5.63 12.75 -13.49
C ALA A 176 -5.29 14.19 -13.10
N ASP A 177 -6.10 15.17 -13.51
CA ASP A 177 -5.89 16.54 -13.09
C ASP A 177 -5.99 16.68 -11.56
N GLY A 178 -5.00 17.32 -10.95
CA GLY A 178 -5.07 17.69 -9.55
C GLY A 178 -6.24 18.63 -9.27
N TYR A 179 -6.75 18.60 -8.04
CA TYR A 179 -7.87 19.44 -7.62
C TYR A 179 -7.41 20.88 -7.33
N GLY A 180 -7.26 21.67 -8.39
CA GLY A 180 -6.78 23.05 -8.34
C GLY A 180 -7.81 24.05 -8.89
N PHE A 181 -8.28 24.96 -8.05
CA PHE A 181 -9.21 26.03 -8.42
C PHE A 181 -8.86 27.33 -7.70
N ALA A 182 -8.99 28.47 -8.40
CA ALA A 182 -8.84 29.81 -7.84
C ALA A 182 -10.18 30.57 -7.96
N LYS A 183 -10.47 31.46 -7.03
CA LYS A 183 -11.61 32.37 -7.19
C LYS A 183 -11.23 33.55 -8.06
N ASN A 184 -12.04 33.84 -9.07
CA ASN A 184 -11.92 35.05 -9.86
C ASN A 184 -12.54 36.25 -9.13
N GLU A 185 -12.46 37.44 -9.74
CA GLU A 185 -12.95 38.68 -9.18
C GLU A 185 -14.45 38.67 -8.84
N GLN A 186 -15.24 37.84 -9.54
CA GLN A 186 -16.66 37.67 -9.31
C GLN A 186 -16.97 36.59 -8.24
N GLY A 187 -15.95 35.96 -7.66
CA GLY A 187 -16.07 34.91 -6.66
C GLY A 187 -16.38 33.52 -7.22
N HIS A 188 -16.35 33.34 -8.54
CA HIS A 188 -16.52 32.05 -9.19
C HIS A 188 -15.20 31.25 -9.22
N TRP A 189 -15.32 29.93 -9.21
CA TRP A 189 -14.17 29.04 -9.29
C TRP A 189 -13.68 28.91 -10.75
N GLU A 190 -12.41 29.25 -10.97
CA GLU A 190 -11.69 29.00 -12.22
C GLU A 190 -10.73 27.83 -12.03
N LYS A 191 -10.74 26.89 -12.99
CA LYS A 191 -9.85 25.72 -12.96
C LYS A 191 -8.40 26.14 -13.20
N THR A 192 -7.52 25.75 -12.31
CA THR A 192 -6.06 25.89 -12.49
C THR A 192 -5.58 24.74 -13.39
N PRO A 193 -4.96 25.04 -14.56
CA PRO A 193 -4.38 24.01 -15.42
C PRO A 193 -3.34 23.18 -14.67
N GLN A 194 -3.35 21.86 -14.93
CA GLN A 194 -2.42 20.91 -14.33
C GLN A 194 -1.45 20.44 -15.40
N SER A 195 -0.21 20.91 -15.38
CA SER A 195 0.75 20.74 -16.48
C SER A 195 1.87 19.74 -16.20
N GLY A 196 2.12 19.42 -14.94
CA GLY A 196 3.20 18.52 -14.55
C GLY A 196 2.80 17.04 -14.74
N PRO A 197 3.74 16.15 -15.08
CA PRO A 197 3.47 14.74 -15.23
C PRO A 197 3.42 14.01 -13.87
N VAL A 198 3.05 12.72 -13.93
CA VAL A 198 3.33 11.73 -12.88
C VAL A 198 4.56 10.93 -13.31
N ARG A 199 5.48 10.71 -12.37
CA ARG A 199 6.61 9.81 -12.54
C ARG A 199 6.53 8.66 -11.53
N ILE A 200 6.51 7.43 -12.02
CA ILE A 200 6.48 6.20 -11.22
C ILE A 200 7.78 5.44 -11.44
N GLY A 201 8.43 5.01 -10.37
CA GLY A 201 9.64 4.20 -10.39
C GLY A 201 9.40 2.76 -10.83
N ASN A 202 10.37 1.91 -10.55
CA ASN A 202 10.33 0.49 -10.93
C ASN A 202 9.64 -0.37 -9.86
N ARG A 203 9.08 -1.52 -10.25
CA ARG A 203 8.46 -2.52 -9.36
C ARG A 203 7.37 -1.93 -8.45
N VAL A 204 6.62 -0.98 -8.98
CA VAL A 204 5.48 -0.36 -8.30
C VAL A 204 4.20 -1.10 -8.67
N ASP A 205 3.40 -1.48 -7.66
CA ASP A 205 2.08 -2.04 -7.88
C ASP A 205 1.01 -1.04 -7.42
N VAL A 206 0.05 -0.77 -8.29
CA VAL A 206 -1.08 0.13 -8.02
C VAL A 206 -2.36 -0.66 -8.15
N GLN A 207 -3.07 -0.82 -7.02
CA GLN A 207 -4.27 -1.65 -6.94
C GLN A 207 -5.53 -0.92 -7.44
N ALA A 208 -6.62 -1.68 -7.55
CA ALA A 208 -7.82 -1.29 -8.26
C ALA A 208 -8.40 0.07 -7.81
N ASN A 209 -8.77 0.88 -8.82
CA ASN A 209 -9.39 2.19 -8.65
C ASN A 209 -8.58 3.21 -7.83
N ALA A 210 -7.29 2.99 -7.65
CA ALA A 210 -6.42 4.03 -7.10
C ALA A 210 -6.20 5.14 -8.15
N THR A 211 -6.05 6.38 -7.68
CA THR A 211 -5.84 7.56 -8.53
C THR A 211 -4.61 8.32 -8.08
N ILE A 212 -3.73 8.64 -9.01
CA ILE A 212 -2.52 9.45 -8.77
C ILE A 212 -2.62 10.71 -9.65
N ASP A 213 -2.83 11.85 -9.01
CA ASP A 213 -3.00 13.12 -9.71
C ASP A 213 -1.67 13.67 -10.23
N ARG A 214 -1.73 14.32 -11.38
CA ARG A 214 -0.61 15.10 -11.91
C ARG A 214 -0.38 16.37 -11.11
N ALA A 215 0.83 16.91 -11.18
CA ALA A 215 1.15 18.17 -10.54
C ALA A 215 0.62 19.38 -11.32
N THR A 216 0.31 20.45 -10.63
CA THR A 216 0.07 21.75 -11.25
C THR A 216 1.31 22.22 -12.00
N VAL A 217 2.46 22.22 -11.33
CA VAL A 217 3.82 22.46 -11.86
C VAL A 217 4.78 21.47 -11.20
N GLY A 218 5.89 21.14 -11.85
CA GLY A 218 6.80 20.10 -11.37
C GLY A 218 6.27 18.70 -11.69
N GLU A 219 6.32 17.77 -10.76
CA GLU A 219 5.86 16.40 -10.96
C GLU A 219 5.25 15.80 -9.67
N THR A 220 4.35 14.83 -9.81
CA THR A 220 3.99 13.89 -8.74
C THR A 220 4.88 12.67 -8.88
N ARG A 221 5.52 12.21 -7.81
CA ARG A 221 6.54 11.15 -7.86
C ARG A 221 6.21 10.00 -6.93
N ILE A 222 6.39 8.75 -7.44
CA ILE A 222 6.30 7.51 -6.68
C ILE A 222 7.64 6.78 -6.81
N GLY A 223 8.28 6.47 -5.69
CA GLY A 223 9.56 5.77 -5.62
C GLY A 223 9.45 4.27 -5.93
N ASP A 224 10.62 3.67 -6.20
CA ASP A 224 10.78 2.25 -6.54
C ASP A 224 10.18 1.32 -5.46
N GLY A 225 9.60 0.21 -5.89
CA GLY A 225 9.12 -0.85 -4.99
C GLY A 225 7.88 -0.49 -4.15
N THR A 226 7.34 0.70 -4.26
CA THR A 226 6.16 1.15 -3.51
C THR A 226 4.91 0.39 -3.92
N LYS A 227 4.05 0.07 -2.93
CA LYS A 227 2.80 -0.66 -3.10
C LYS A 227 1.63 0.20 -2.69
N ILE A 228 0.68 0.39 -3.59
CA ILE A 228 -0.47 1.27 -3.44
C ILE A 228 -1.73 0.43 -3.55
N ASP A 229 -2.50 0.34 -2.48
CA ASP A 229 -3.68 -0.51 -2.36
C ASP A 229 -4.92 0.14 -3.00
N ASN A 230 -6.03 -0.57 -2.96
CA ASN A 230 -7.28 -0.17 -3.60
C ASN A 230 -7.80 1.19 -3.10
N LEU A 231 -8.37 1.98 -4.01
CA LEU A 231 -9.06 3.24 -3.70
C LEU A 231 -8.16 4.29 -3.03
N VAL A 232 -6.86 4.20 -3.16
CA VAL A 232 -5.92 5.22 -2.68
C VAL A 232 -6.00 6.45 -3.57
N GLN A 233 -6.03 7.63 -2.95
CA GLN A 233 -5.92 8.92 -3.66
C GLN A 233 -4.58 9.58 -3.32
N ILE A 234 -3.75 9.81 -4.33
CA ILE A 234 -2.52 10.58 -4.21
C ILE A 234 -2.71 11.93 -4.91
N GLY A 235 -2.73 13.00 -4.11
CA GLY A 235 -2.93 14.35 -4.61
C GLY A 235 -1.73 14.91 -5.39
N HIS A 236 -1.97 15.96 -6.14
CA HIS A 236 -1.01 16.62 -7.02
C HIS A 236 0.30 17.03 -6.33
N ALA A 237 1.41 16.95 -7.04
CA ALA A 237 2.75 17.33 -6.55
C ALA A 237 3.19 16.59 -5.26
N SER A 238 2.56 15.47 -4.91
CA SER A 238 3.01 14.63 -3.80
C SER A 238 4.23 13.81 -4.22
N HIS A 239 5.14 13.61 -3.27
CA HIS A 239 6.31 12.75 -3.45
C HIS A 239 6.24 11.59 -2.47
N VAL A 240 6.24 10.37 -2.98
CA VAL A 240 6.29 9.14 -2.19
C VAL A 240 7.63 8.46 -2.40
N GLY A 241 8.32 8.13 -1.32
CA GLY A 241 9.61 7.46 -1.31
C GLY A 241 9.54 5.99 -1.75
N GLU A 242 10.66 5.30 -1.62
CA GLU A 242 10.83 3.91 -2.04
C GLU A 242 10.29 2.91 -1.01
N ASN A 243 9.88 1.72 -1.49
CA ASN A 243 9.44 0.59 -0.64
C ASN A 243 8.36 0.96 0.38
N THR A 244 7.56 1.96 0.09
CA THR A 244 6.47 2.44 0.95
C THR A 244 5.20 1.63 0.69
N LEU A 245 4.45 1.33 1.76
CA LEU A 245 3.19 0.60 1.70
C LEU A 245 2.03 1.55 2.02
N ILE A 246 1.15 1.78 1.05
CA ILE A 246 -0.02 2.65 1.18
C ILE A 246 -1.27 1.79 1.08
N CYS A 247 -1.91 1.51 2.24
CA CYS A 247 -3.07 0.63 2.28
C CYS A 247 -4.36 1.34 1.84
N ALA A 248 -5.39 0.52 1.65
CA ALA A 248 -6.65 0.93 1.04
C ALA A 248 -7.29 2.20 1.63
N GLN A 249 -7.86 3.01 0.74
CA GLN A 249 -8.58 4.25 1.06
C GLN A 249 -7.72 5.31 1.77
N THR A 250 -6.40 5.22 1.71
CA THR A 250 -5.51 6.30 2.16
C THR A 250 -5.63 7.50 1.23
N GLY A 251 -5.69 8.70 1.82
CA GLY A 251 -5.70 9.96 1.10
C GLY A 251 -4.46 10.81 1.39
N LEU A 252 -3.67 11.11 0.36
CA LEU A 252 -2.59 12.09 0.43
C LEU A 252 -3.06 13.39 -0.22
N ALA A 253 -3.13 14.47 0.54
CA ALA A 253 -3.42 15.77 -0.04
C ALA A 253 -2.22 16.31 -0.83
N GLY A 254 -2.46 17.25 -1.71
CA GLY A 254 -1.43 17.80 -2.60
C GLY A 254 -0.18 18.29 -1.90
N SER A 255 0.97 18.16 -2.55
CA SER A 255 2.29 18.60 -2.08
C SER A 255 2.76 17.92 -0.77
N SER A 256 2.21 16.77 -0.41
CA SER A 256 2.69 15.98 0.72
C SER A 256 3.97 15.21 0.35
N ILE A 257 4.87 15.02 1.30
CA ILE A 257 6.12 14.29 1.14
C ILE A 257 6.09 13.07 2.06
N ILE A 258 6.14 11.88 1.49
CA ILE A 258 6.18 10.61 2.21
C ILE A 258 7.58 10.01 1.99
N GLY A 259 8.26 9.67 3.07
CA GLY A 259 9.60 9.09 3.05
C GLY A 259 9.65 7.65 2.55
N ASN A 260 10.81 7.03 2.71
CA ASN A 260 11.08 5.64 2.34
C ASN A 260 10.60 4.68 3.44
N ASN A 261 10.21 3.44 3.06
CA ASN A 261 9.80 2.39 3.99
C ASN A 261 8.67 2.81 4.96
N VAL A 262 7.82 3.74 4.56
CA VAL A 262 6.66 4.19 5.33
C VAL A 262 5.52 3.19 5.19
N ILE A 263 4.74 3.01 6.25
CA ILE A 263 3.52 2.21 6.22
C ILE A 263 2.33 3.09 6.59
N LEU A 264 1.51 3.41 5.59
CA LEU A 264 0.22 4.08 5.77
C LEU A 264 -0.86 3.01 5.77
N THR A 265 -1.39 2.68 6.95
CA THR A 265 -2.43 1.64 7.03
C THR A 265 -3.80 2.18 6.61
N GLY A 266 -4.80 1.30 6.50
CA GLY A 266 -6.07 1.64 5.86
C GLY A 266 -6.76 2.90 6.38
N GLN A 267 -7.32 3.68 5.46
CA GLN A 267 -8.07 4.92 5.72
C GLN A 267 -7.26 6.01 6.44
N THR A 268 -5.96 6.05 6.24
CA THR A 268 -5.15 7.15 6.77
C THR A 268 -5.27 8.41 5.91
N GLY A 269 -5.06 9.57 6.51
CA GLY A 269 -5.06 10.85 5.83
C GLY A 269 -3.80 11.66 6.13
N VAL A 270 -3.19 12.25 5.10
CA VAL A 270 -2.06 13.18 5.24
C VAL A 270 -2.46 14.53 4.63
N ALA A 271 -2.43 15.58 5.45
CA ALA A 271 -2.74 16.93 5.00
C ALA A 271 -1.68 17.45 4.01
N GLY A 272 -2.08 18.41 3.19
CA GLY A 272 -1.19 19.04 2.21
C GLY A 272 0.05 19.69 2.85
N HIS A 273 1.16 19.66 2.12
CA HIS A 273 2.44 20.24 2.53
C HIS A 273 3.07 19.63 3.79
N CYS A 274 2.58 18.48 4.27
CA CYS A 274 3.17 17.77 5.40
C CYS A 274 4.25 16.80 4.92
N THR A 275 5.30 16.65 5.74
CA THR A 275 6.36 15.65 5.55
C THR A 275 6.20 14.52 6.54
N VAL A 276 6.10 13.28 6.04
CA VAL A 276 6.13 12.04 6.83
C VAL A 276 7.50 11.39 6.62
N GLY A 277 8.32 11.37 7.67
CA GLY A 277 9.70 10.88 7.60
C GLY A 277 9.83 9.37 7.33
N ASP A 278 11.05 8.92 7.02
CA ASP A 278 11.34 7.52 6.71
C ASP A 278 10.92 6.56 7.83
N GLY A 279 10.43 5.38 7.45
CA GLY A 279 10.06 4.32 8.38
C GLY A 279 8.90 4.64 9.33
N VAL A 280 8.15 5.70 9.09
CA VAL A 280 6.95 6.04 9.87
C VAL A 280 5.84 5.03 9.62
N ILE A 281 5.09 4.71 10.67
CA ILE A 281 3.87 3.89 10.59
C ILE A 281 2.68 4.73 11.04
N LEU A 282 1.71 4.94 10.16
CA LEU A 282 0.40 5.47 10.52
C LEU A 282 -0.56 4.30 10.74
N THR A 283 -1.15 4.19 11.94
CA THR A 283 -2.15 3.15 12.22
C THR A 283 -3.49 3.49 11.56
N ALA A 284 -4.34 2.49 11.39
CA ALA A 284 -5.60 2.66 10.66
C ALA A 284 -6.43 3.85 11.16
N GLN A 285 -7.03 4.57 10.21
CA GLN A 285 -7.87 5.75 10.45
C GLN A 285 -7.15 6.92 11.16
N SER A 286 -5.81 6.96 11.07
CA SER A 286 -5.03 8.09 11.59
C SER A 286 -5.03 9.26 10.59
N ALA A 287 -5.02 10.48 11.10
CA ALA A 287 -4.90 11.68 10.29
C ALA A 287 -3.72 12.55 10.76
N VAL A 288 -2.87 12.96 9.83
CA VAL A 288 -1.68 13.78 10.07
C VAL A 288 -1.88 15.17 9.47
N SER A 289 -1.69 16.21 10.28
CA SER A 289 -1.80 17.62 9.89
C SER A 289 -0.52 18.43 10.13
N HIS A 290 0.59 17.75 10.40
CA HIS A 290 1.91 18.36 10.66
C HIS A 290 3.02 17.37 10.31
N ASP A 291 4.26 17.85 10.25
CA ASP A 291 5.41 17.01 9.93
C ASP A 291 5.65 15.92 10.99
N ILE A 292 5.97 14.71 10.52
CA ILE A 292 6.26 13.56 11.37
C ILE A 292 7.73 13.17 11.19
N LEU A 293 8.47 13.13 12.30
CA LEU A 293 9.87 12.71 12.31
C LEU A 293 10.01 11.21 11.97
N PRO A 294 11.14 10.79 11.37
CA PRO A 294 11.38 9.41 10.99
C PRO A 294 11.18 8.40 12.13
N GLY A 295 10.79 7.17 11.78
CA GLY A 295 10.66 6.01 12.69
C GLY A 295 9.53 6.11 13.73
N LYS A 296 8.64 7.07 13.62
CA LYS A 296 7.50 7.21 14.54
C LYS A 296 6.35 6.29 14.19
N VAL A 297 5.61 5.88 15.21
CA VAL A 297 4.29 5.25 15.07
C VAL A 297 3.23 6.23 15.54
N ILE A 298 2.32 6.59 14.66
CA ILE A 298 1.30 7.63 14.87
C ILE A 298 -0.08 7.00 14.85
N SER A 299 -0.94 7.44 15.77
CA SER A 299 -2.31 6.94 15.89
C SER A 299 -3.27 8.09 16.16
N GLY A 300 -4.51 7.93 15.69
CA GLY A 300 -5.63 8.82 15.99
C GLY A 300 -5.87 9.92 14.97
N SER A 301 -6.94 10.66 15.21
CA SER A 301 -7.36 11.82 14.41
C SER A 301 -7.75 12.96 15.36
N PRO A 302 -6.92 14.03 15.47
CA PRO A 302 -5.59 14.17 14.90
C PRO A 302 -4.61 13.10 15.39
N GLY A 303 -3.63 12.76 14.53
CA GLY A 303 -2.62 11.75 14.85
C GLY A 303 -1.54 12.28 15.77
N PHE A 304 -1.17 11.51 16.80
CA PHE A 304 -0.04 11.76 17.67
C PHE A 304 0.63 10.45 18.11
N ASP A 305 1.74 10.53 18.82
CA ASP A 305 2.55 9.35 19.17
C ASP A 305 1.68 8.19 19.70
N ASN A 306 1.89 7.00 19.15
CA ASN A 306 1.07 5.83 19.45
C ASN A 306 1.04 5.45 20.92
N ARG A 307 2.15 5.57 21.67
CA ARG A 307 2.18 5.25 23.11
C ARG A 307 1.32 6.22 23.92
N VAL A 308 1.31 7.49 23.51
CA VAL A 308 0.46 8.52 24.13
C VAL A 308 -1.00 8.26 23.77
N TRP A 309 -1.28 7.95 22.50
CA TRP A 309 -2.62 7.57 22.04
C TRP A 309 -3.21 6.41 22.84
N LEU A 310 -2.49 5.31 22.96
CA LEU A 310 -2.97 4.13 23.71
C LEU A 310 -3.30 4.43 25.18
N ARG A 311 -2.59 5.37 25.81
CA ARG A 311 -2.94 5.85 27.17
C ARG A 311 -4.18 6.75 27.16
N ALA A 312 -4.25 7.68 26.21
CA ALA A 312 -5.35 8.63 26.11
C ALA A 312 -6.68 7.93 25.79
N VAL A 313 -6.70 7.02 24.82
CA VAL A 313 -7.92 6.34 24.38
C VAL A 313 -8.57 5.48 25.47
N THR A 314 -7.78 4.92 26.40
CA THR A 314 -8.32 4.17 27.55
C THR A 314 -9.08 5.06 28.53
N LEU A 315 -8.83 6.37 28.49
CA LEU A 315 -9.48 7.36 29.36
C LEU A 315 -10.75 7.95 28.72
N PHE A 316 -10.96 7.85 27.40
CA PHE A 316 -12.11 8.49 26.73
C PHE A 316 -13.45 8.11 27.35
N GLN A 317 -13.67 6.83 27.62
CA GLN A 317 -14.93 6.37 28.24
C GLN A 317 -15.11 6.88 29.68
N ARG A 318 -14.02 7.24 30.35
CA ARG A 318 -13.98 7.72 31.72
C ARG A 318 -13.96 9.23 31.86
N LEU A 319 -13.81 9.99 30.75
CA LEU A 319 -13.75 11.45 30.78
C LEU A 319 -14.94 12.09 31.49
N PRO A 320 -16.21 11.67 31.30
CA PRO A 320 -17.34 12.24 32.02
C PRO A 320 -17.25 12.02 33.55
N GLU A 321 -16.72 10.87 33.97
CA GLU A 321 -16.51 10.57 35.39
C GLU A 321 -15.36 11.40 35.98
N LEU A 322 -14.26 11.53 35.24
CA LEU A 322 -13.10 12.34 35.63
C LEU A 322 -13.48 13.81 35.76
N ALA A 323 -14.26 14.36 34.86
CA ALA A 323 -14.78 15.74 34.94
C ALA A 323 -15.60 15.96 36.22
N LYS A 324 -16.54 15.05 36.51
CA LYS A 324 -17.33 15.12 37.75
C LYS A 324 -16.49 14.99 39.04
N ARG A 325 -15.39 14.26 38.98
CA ARG A 325 -14.46 14.15 40.11
C ARG A 325 -13.66 15.43 40.28
N LEU A 326 -13.23 16.05 39.21
CA LEU A 326 -12.51 17.32 39.21
C LEU A 326 -13.40 18.43 39.80
N ASP A 327 -14.63 18.59 39.34
CA ASP A 327 -15.62 19.54 39.88
C ASP A 327 -15.80 19.40 41.39
N ARG A 328 -15.85 18.15 41.88
CA ARG A 328 -15.97 17.89 43.33
C ARG A 328 -14.73 18.32 44.12
N VAL A 329 -13.54 18.13 43.53
CA VAL A 329 -12.27 18.54 44.14
C VAL A 329 -12.20 20.06 44.19
N GLU A 330 -12.52 20.75 43.08
CA GLU A 330 -12.54 22.21 43.00
C GLU A 330 -13.49 22.84 43.99
N LYS A 331 -14.72 22.31 44.14
CA LYS A 331 -15.69 22.77 45.14
C LYS A 331 -15.20 22.58 46.58
N LYS A 332 -14.51 21.47 46.86
CA LYS A 332 -13.92 21.23 48.19
C LYS A 332 -12.77 22.19 48.45
N LEU A 333 -11.93 22.46 47.44
CA LEU A 333 -10.80 23.38 47.57
C LEU A 333 -11.30 24.81 47.86
N ALA A 334 -12.30 25.26 47.09
CA ALA A 334 -12.90 26.59 47.25
C ALA A 334 -13.54 26.75 48.64
N ALA A 335 -14.08 25.68 49.21
CA ALA A 335 -14.65 25.71 50.58
C ALA A 335 -13.59 25.74 51.70
N HIS A 336 -12.32 25.42 51.40
CA HIS A 336 -11.22 25.39 52.38
C HIS A 336 -10.23 26.54 52.21
N LEU A 337 -10.31 27.29 51.08
CA LEU A 337 -9.52 28.51 50.92
C LEU A 337 -10.21 29.66 51.68
N PRO A 338 -9.50 30.42 52.52
CA PRO A 338 -10.06 31.60 53.13
C PRO A 338 -10.47 32.56 52.04
N SER A 339 -11.65 33.18 52.16
CA SER A 339 -12.03 34.29 51.29
C SER A 339 -10.95 35.37 51.47
N GLU A 340 -10.19 35.66 50.40
CA GLU A 340 -9.36 36.86 50.36
C GLU A 340 -10.29 38.04 50.59
N GLY A 341 -10.19 38.59 51.77
CA GLY A 341 -10.94 39.76 52.17
C GLY A 341 -10.61 40.90 51.20
N THR A 342 -11.62 41.38 50.53
CA THR A 342 -11.59 42.72 49.91
C THR A 342 -11.43 43.69 51.05
N ASP A 343 -10.17 43.96 51.40
CA ASP A 343 -9.86 45.11 52.28
C ASP A 343 -10.07 46.36 51.45
N GLY A 344 -11.22 46.96 51.69
CA GLY A 344 -11.54 48.29 51.21
C GLY A 344 -10.63 49.28 51.89
N THR A 345 -9.80 49.94 51.09
CA THR A 345 -9.26 51.22 51.48
C THR A 345 -9.84 52.29 50.57
N GLU A 346 -10.96 52.86 51.02
CA GLU A 346 -11.24 54.26 50.76
C GLU A 346 -10.08 55.13 51.32
N LYS A 347 -9.43 55.88 50.46
CA LYS A 347 -9.13 57.30 50.69
C LYS A 347 -8.67 57.99 49.44
#